data_34078d2f0256b965f02adacc7dd25f5b
#
_entry.id   34078d2f0256b965f02adacc7dd25f5b
#
_cell.length_a   1.000
_cell.length_b   1.000
_cell.length_c   1.000
_cell.angle_alpha   90.00
_cell.angle_beta   90.00
_cell.angle_gamma   90.00
#
_symmetry.space_group_name_H-M   'P 1'
#
loop_
_entity.id
_entity.type
_entity.pdbx_description
1 polymer ?
#
loop_
_entity_poly.entity_id
_entity_poly.type
_entity_poly.pdbx_seq_one_letter_code
_entity_poly.pdbx_strand_id
1 'polypeptide(L)'
;MDKKELRTLIKTLKKQHSKESLLEQSQLILSKLENHQSFVEAETVMLYSSLPDEVDTHDFLERWRNKKRIILPTVVGDDIIPVELSKETDFAIGDFNILEPQNEPYNGNYDLIVVPGVAFDKNGNRIGRGKGYYDRFLCKHLEVKR
;
A
#
# COMPACT_ATOMS: atom_id res chain seq x y z
N MET A 1 10.84 -5.03 -23.75
CA MET A 1 10.35 -5.94 -22.69
C MET A 1 8.91 -5.56 -22.35
N ASP A 2 7.99 -6.50 -22.44
CA ASP A 2 6.60 -6.22 -22.09
C ASP A 2 6.39 -6.26 -20.57
N LYS A 3 5.20 -5.89 -20.12
CA LYS A 3 4.90 -5.80 -18.70
C LYS A 3 4.97 -7.15 -18.00
N LYS A 4 4.56 -8.23 -18.67
CA LYS A 4 4.61 -9.58 -18.13
C LYS A 4 6.05 -10.04 -17.93
N GLU A 5 6.90 -9.82 -18.91
CA GLU A 5 8.32 -10.14 -18.83
C GLU A 5 9.01 -9.36 -17.73
N LEU A 6 8.68 -8.09 -17.58
CA LEU A 6 9.25 -7.23 -16.55
C LEU A 6 8.83 -7.70 -15.15
N ARG A 7 7.56 -8.08 -14.97
CA ARG A 7 7.10 -8.65 -13.70
C ARG A 7 7.85 -9.93 -13.33
N THR A 8 8.08 -10.79 -14.31
CA THR A 8 8.83 -12.03 -14.12
C THR A 8 10.28 -11.75 -13.73
N LEU A 9 10.91 -10.79 -14.40
CA LEU A 9 12.28 -10.37 -14.09
C LEU A 9 12.39 -9.85 -12.66
N ILE A 10 11.51 -8.95 -12.27
CA ILE A 10 11.52 -8.38 -10.91
C ILE A 10 11.32 -9.47 -9.85
N LYS A 11 10.41 -10.40 -10.09
CA LYS A 11 10.19 -11.53 -9.19
C LYS A 11 11.45 -12.37 -9.02
N THR A 12 12.15 -12.62 -10.11
CA THR A 12 13.43 -13.36 -10.09
C THR A 12 14.50 -12.59 -9.32
N LEU A 13 14.62 -11.29 -9.55
CA LEU A 13 15.57 -10.44 -8.85
C LEU A 13 15.31 -10.41 -7.34
N LYS A 14 14.04 -10.31 -6.94
CA LYS A 14 13.67 -10.34 -5.52
C LYS A 14 14.06 -11.63 -4.82
N LYS A 15 13.98 -12.76 -5.52
CA LYS A 15 14.37 -14.05 -4.98
C LYS A 15 15.88 -14.18 -4.70
N GLN A 16 16.69 -13.32 -5.30
CA GLN A 16 18.13 -13.28 -5.08
C GLN A 16 18.50 -12.57 -3.78
N HIS A 17 17.56 -11.87 -3.17
CA HIS A 17 17.76 -11.16 -1.91
C HIS A 17 17.24 -11.98 -0.73
N SER A 18 17.96 -11.94 0.38
CA SER A 18 17.49 -12.55 1.61
C SER A 18 16.26 -11.82 2.14
N LYS A 19 15.48 -12.52 2.95
CA LYS A 19 14.33 -11.93 3.63
C LYS A 19 14.74 -10.73 4.49
N GLU A 20 15.91 -10.86 5.16
CA GLU A 20 16.46 -9.77 5.98
C GLU A 20 16.84 -8.56 5.14
N SER A 21 17.45 -8.77 3.98
CA SER A 21 17.81 -7.69 3.05
C SER A 21 16.58 -6.94 2.55
N LEU A 22 15.52 -7.65 2.19
CA LEU A 22 14.27 -7.04 1.74
C LEU A 22 13.61 -6.25 2.87
N LEU A 23 13.66 -6.76 4.10
CA LEU A 23 13.12 -6.05 5.26
C LEU A 23 13.89 -4.76 5.55
N GLU A 24 15.22 -4.79 5.47
CA GLU A 24 16.05 -3.60 5.64
C GLU A 24 15.73 -2.53 4.59
N GLN A 25 15.55 -2.95 3.33
CA GLN A 25 15.18 -2.03 2.25
C GLN A 25 13.80 -1.43 2.50
N SER A 26 12.86 -2.23 2.97
CA SER A 26 11.51 -1.74 3.34
C SER A 26 11.59 -0.68 4.42
N GLN A 27 12.39 -0.90 5.44
CA GLN A 27 12.57 0.05 6.55
C GLN A 27 13.14 1.37 6.05
N LEU A 28 14.11 1.33 5.13
CA LEU A 28 14.68 2.54 4.54
C LEU A 28 13.66 3.31 3.70
N ILE A 29 12.90 2.61 2.89
CA ILE A 29 11.85 3.22 2.05
C ILE A 29 10.80 3.89 2.93
N LEU A 30 10.31 3.19 3.95
CA LEU A 30 9.28 3.71 4.84
C LEU A 30 9.79 4.85 5.72
N SER A 31 11.08 4.84 6.08
CA SER A 31 11.69 5.96 6.78
C SER A 31 11.68 7.23 5.91
N LYS A 32 11.93 7.09 4.62
CA LYS A 32 11.83 8.22 3.68
C LYS A 32 10.40 8.73 3.56
N LEU A 33 9.44 7.83 3.51
CA LEU A 33 8.02 8.21 3.48
C LEU A 33 7.62 8.95 4.74
N GLU A 34 7.99 8.42 5.90
CA GLU A 34 7.66 8.98 7.21
C GLU A 34 8.17 10.43 7.36
N ASN A 35 9.31 10.73 6.75
CA ASN A 35 9.92 12.06 6.79
C ASN A 35 9.55 12.94 5.60
N HIS A 36 8.78 12.42 4.65
CA HIS A 36 8.35 13.21 3.50
C HIS A 36 7.23 14.16 3.93
N GLN A 37 7.29 15.41 3.46
CA GLN A 37 6.35 16.45 3.87
C GLN A 37 4.90 16.07 3.59
N SER A 38 4.63 15.44 2.46
CA SER A 38 3.27 15.02 2.11
C SER A 38 2.68 14.05 3.14
N PHE A 39 3.52 13.18 3.71
CA PHE A 39 3.09 12.27 4.78
C PHE A 39 2.98 12.99 6.11
N VAL A 40 3.96 13.83 6.45
CA VAL A 40 3.97 14.57 7.71
C VAL A 40 2.71 15.42 7.86
N GLU A 41 2.30 16.09 6.81
CA GLU A 41 1.12 16.96 6.81
C GLU A 41 -0.19 16.22 6.66
N ALA A 42 -0.19 14.99 6.17
CA ALA A 42 -1.40 14.24 5.92
C ALA A 42 -2.06 13.78 7.22
N GLU A 43 -3.37 13.95 7.32
CA GLU A 43 -4.17 13.43 8.42
C GLU A 43 -4.78 12.07 8.04
N THR A 44 -5.25 11.95 6.81
CA THR A 44 -5.85 10.72 6.27
C THR A 44 -4.99 10.18 5.14
N VAL A 45 -4.47 8.97 5.33
CA VAL A 45 -3.56 8.33 4.41
C VAL A 45 -4.09 6.94 4.05
N MET A 46 -4.19 6.67 2.74
CA MET A 46 -4.42 5.31 2.29
C MET A 46 -3.08 4.60 2.18
N LEU A 47 -2.96 3.49 2.87
CA LEU A 47 -1.81 2.60 2.82
C LEU A 47 -2.28 1.23 2.33
N TYR A 48 -1.41 0.25 2.35
CA TYR A 48 -1.76 -1.12 2.02
C TYR A 48 -1.13 -2.08 3.03
N SER A 49 -1.77 -3.22 3.25
CA SER A 49 -1.20 -4.31 4.02
C SER A 49 -0.38 -5.16 3.06
N SER A 50 0.93 -5.14 3.23
CA SER A 50 1.85 -5.70 2.25
C SER A 50 1.79 -7.21 2.15
N LEU A 51 1.92 -7.70 0.90
CA LEU A 51 2.17 -9.11 0.60
C LEU A 51 3.66 -9.42 0.84
N PRO A 52 4.03 -10.70 0.94
CA PRO A 52 5.41 -11.04 1.29
C PRO A 52 6.50 -10.52 0.36
N ASP A 53 6.17 -10.25 -0.90
CA ASP A 53 7.12 -9.75 -1.90
C ASP A 53 7.04 -8.24 -2.13
N GLU A 54 6.23 -7.54 -1.35
CA GLU A 54 6.10 -6.08 -1.40
C GLU A 54 6.95 -5.41 -0.32
N VAL A 55 7.08 -4.09 -0.41
CA VAL A 55 7.65 -3.31 0.69
C VAL A 55 6.82 -3.60 1.94
N ASP A 56 7.48 -4.06 2.99
CA ASP A 56 6.81 -4.50 4.22
C ASP A 56 6.25 -3.29 4.98
N THR A 57 4.93 -3.19 5.04
CA THR A 57 4.22 -2.09 5.67
C THR A 57 3.66 -2.43 7.05
N HIS A 58 3.84 -3.65 7.53
CA HIS A 58 3.12 -4.13 8.73
C HIS A 58 3.47 -3.33 9.99
N ASP A 59 4.75 -3.14 10.28
CA ASP A 59 5.17 -2.35 11.45
C ASP A 59 4.82 -0.88 11.30
N PHE A 60 4.89 -0.36 10.09
CA PHE A 60 4.53 1.01 9.79
C PHE A 60 3.05 1.27 10.07
N LEU A 61 2.17 0.36 9.63
CA LEU A 61 0.75 0.45 9.91
C LEU A 61 0.49 0.43 11.43
N GLU A 62 1.17 -0.45 12.16
CA GLU A 62 1.01 -0.56 13.61
C GLU A 62 1.42 0.72 14.31
N ARG A 63 2.53 1.34 13.89
CA ARG A 63 3.00 2.60 14.49
C ARG A 63 2.08 3.78 14.22
N TRP A 64 1.45 3.84 13.05
CA TRP A 64 0.70 5.01 12.60
C TRP A 64 -0.81 4.93 12.79
N ARG A 65 -1.38 3.74 13.01
CA ARG A 65 -2.83 3.55 13.13
C ARG A 65 -3.49 4.39 14.23
N ASN A 66 -2.74 4.74 15.26
CA ASN A 66 -3.23 5.55 16.37
C ASN A 66 -2.90 7.05 16.24
N LYS A 67 -2.12 7.41 15.24
CA LYS A 67 -1.64 8.79 15.05
C LYS A 67 -2.28 9.48 13.85
N LYS A 68 -2.67 8.72 12.85
CA LYS A 68 -3.32 9.20 11.64
C LYS A 68 -4.51 8.31 11.32
N ARG A 69 -5.44 8.85 10.52
CA ARG A 69 -6.50 8.01 9.95
C ARG A 69 -5.91 7.21 8.82
N ILE A 70 -5.86 5.90 8.98
CA ILE A 70 -5.31 4.98 7.99
C ILE A 70 -6.45 4.25 7.29
N ILE A 71 -6.43 4.28 5.97
CA ILE A 71 -7.41 3.60 5.12
C ILE A 71 -6.69 2.46 4.41
N LEU A 72 -7.27 1.27 4.43
CA LEU A 72 -6.73 0.09 3.75
C LEU A 72 -7.65 -0.36 2.64
N PRO A 73 -7.10 -0.89 1.54
CA PRO A 73 -7.92 -1.45 0.48
C PRO A 73 -8.42 -2.84 0.84
N THR A 74 -9.66 -3.11 0.48
CA THR A 74 -10.23 -4.45 0.42
C THR A 74 -10.63 -4.71 -1.02
N VAL A 75 -10.40 -5.91 -1.52
CA VAL A 75 -10.78 -6.27 -2.89
C VAL A 75 -12.11 -7.01 -2.85
N VAL A 76 -13.10 -6.47 -3.56
CA VAL A 76 -14.41 -7.09 -3.75
C VAL A 76 -14.67 -7.14 -5.26
N GLY A 77 -14.65 -8.34 -5.84
CA GLY A 77 -14.76 -8.50 -7.28
C GLY A 77 -13.54 -7.86 -7.98
N ASP A 78 -13.82 -6.89 -8.85
CA ASP A 78 -12.80 -6.18 -9.63
C ASP A 78 -12.42 -4.83 -9.03
N ASP A 79 -12.97 -4.49 -7.87
CA ASP A 79 -12.82 -3.16 -7.30
C ASP A 79 -12.15 -3.16 -5.94
N ILE A 80 -11.45 -2.05 -5.65
CA ILE A 80 -10.98 -1.74 -4.31
C ILE A 80 -12.09 -1.05 -3.55
N ILE A 81 -12.40 -1.59 -2.38
CA ILE A 81 -13.28 -0.96 -1.41
C ILE A 81 -12.41 -0.48 -0.25
N PRO A 82 -12.30 0.84 -0.02
CA PRO A 82 -11.47 1.36 1.07
C PRO A 82 -12.18 1.20 2.41
N VAL A 83 -11.43 0.83 3.44
CA VAL A 83 -11.96 0.65 4.80
C VAL A 83 -10.99 1.27 5.80
N GLU A 84 -11.53 2.00 6.77
CA GLU A 84 -10.71 2.60 7.81
C GLU A 84 -10.16 1.53 8.76
N LEU A 85 -8.85 1.60 9.04
CA LEU A 85 -8.22 0.73 10.02
C LEU A 85 -8.59 1.20 11.42
N SER A 86 -9.40 0.42 12.12
CA SER A 86 -9.87 0.78 13.45
C SER A 86 -8.73 0.75 14.48
N LYS A 87 -8.75 1.73 15.37
CA LYS A 87 -7.83 1.79 16.51
C LYS A 87 -8.13 0.69 17.53
N GLU A 88 -9.36 0.19 17.53
CA GLU A 88 -9.84 -0.81 18.47
C GLU A 88 -9.67 -2.24 17.97
N THR A 89 -9.11 -2.40 16.79
CA THR A 89 -8.95 -3.73 16.18
C THR A 89 -7.75 -4.44 16.78
N ASP A 90 -8.00 -5.59 17.43
CA ASP A 90 -6.98 -6.37 18.12
C ASP A 90 -6.38 -7.51 17.28
N PHE A 91 -6.65 -7.56 15.98
CA PHE A 91 -6.08 -8.62 15.16
C PHE A 91 -4.67 -8.27 14.69
N ALA A 92 -3.87 -9.29 14.40
CA ALA A 92 -2.54 -9.10 13.84
C ALA A 92 -2.60 -8.47 12.46
N ILE A 93 -1.59 -7.64 12.14
CA ILE A 93 -1.56 -6.93 10.87
C ILE A 93 -1.63 -7.88 9.67
N GLY A 94 -1.02 -9.05 9.77
CA GLY A 94 -1.09 -10.05 8.70
C GLY A 94 -2.50 -10.54 8.37
N ASP A 95 -3.47 -10.30 9.23
CA ASP A 95 -4.84 -10.75 9.07
C ASP A 95 -5.75 -9.71 8.41
N PHE A 96 -5.21 -8.59 7.94
CA PHE A 96 -5.98 -7.54 7.28
C PHE A 96 -6.69 -7.99 6.00
N ASN A 97 -6.33 -9.15 5.47
CA ASN A 97 -7.07 -9.74 4.36
C ASN A 97 -8.48 -10.17 4.77
N ILE A 98 -8.70 -10.29 6.09
CA ILE A 98 -9.97 -10.73 6.67
C ILE A 98 -10.61 -9.52 7.31
N LEU A 99 -11.08 -8.59 6.47
CA LEU A 99 -11.79 -7.44 6.98
C LEU A 99 -13.16 -7.87 7.47
N GLU A 100 -13.51 -7.38 8.66
CA GLU A 100 -14.79 -7.70 9.26
C GLU A 100 -15.93 -7.28 8.34
N PRO A 101 -16.92 -8.15 8.07
CA PRO A 101 -18.04 -7.81 7.17
C PRO A 101 -18.84 -6.59 7.61
N GLN A 102 -18.82 -6.25 8.88
CA GLN A 102 -19.51 -5.09 9.42
C GLN A 102 -18.76 -3.78 9.22
N ASN A 103 -17.52 -3.79 8.73
CA ASN A 103 -16.80 -2.57 8.43
C ASN A 103 -17.38 -1.93 7.19
N GLU A 104 -17.82 -0.69 7.35
CA GLU A 104 -18.39 0.05 6.24
C GLU A 104 -17.29 0.64 5.35
N PRO A 105 -17.55 0.79 4.04
CA PRO A 105 -16.61 1.47 3.15
C PRO A 105 -16.35 2.90 3.62
N TYR A 106 -15.09 3.32 3.50
CA TYR A 106 -14.72 4.70 3.78
C TYR A 106 -15.10 5.60 2.61
N ASN A 107 -15.85 6.66 2.89
CA ASN A 107 -16.33 7.60 1.88
C ASN A 107 -15.77 9.01 2.04
N GLY A 108 -14.80 9.20 2.95
CA GLY A 108 -14.20 10.50 3.19
C GLY A 108 -13.11 10.86 2.19
N ASN A 109 -12.40 11.94 2.48
CA ASN A 109 -11.31 12.42 1.65
C ASN A 109 -9.99 11.79 2.05
N TYR A 110 -9.02 11.86 1.14
CA TYR A 110 -7.65 11.40 1.36
C TYR A 110 -6.69 12.57 1.20
N ASP A 111 -5.68 12.63 2.06
CA ASP A 111 -4.59 13.61 1.92
C ASP A 111 -3.42 13.01 1.15
N LEU A 112 -3.26 11.69 1.19
CA LEU A 112 -2.20 10.98 0.50
C LEU A 112 -2.63 9.53 0.26
N ILE A 113 -2.31 9.00 -0.91
CA ILE A 113 -2.49 7.59 -1.24
C ILE A 113 -1.11 7.00 -1.53
N VAL A 114 -0.72 5.99 -0.76
CA VAL A 114 0.52 5.24 -0.98
C VAL A 114 0.17 3.98 -1.77
N VAL A 115 0.71 3.89 -2.98
CA VAL A 115 0.33 2.86 -3.95
C VAL A 115 1.42 1.79 -4.03
N PRO A 116 1.05 0.51 -3.87
CA PRO A 116 2.02 -0.56 -4.10
C PRO A 116 2.31 -0.74 -5.58
N GLY A 117 3.48 -1.26 -5.91
CA GLY A 117 3.84 -1.54 -7.28
C GLY A 117 4.96 -2.55 -7.38
N VAL A 118 5.05 -3.19 -8.56
CA VAL A 118 6.12 -4.15 -8.86
C VAL A 118 7.39 -3.43 -9.27
N ALA A 119 7.26 -2.38 -10.07
CA ALA A 119 8.38 -1.59 -10.55
C ALA A 119 7.95 -0.15 -10.81
N PHE A 120 8.91 0.75 -10.71
CA PHE A 120 8.71 2.18 -10.96
C PHE A 120 9.87 2.71 -11.79
N ASP A 121 9.62 3.69 -12.64
CA ASP A 121 10.68 4.40 -13.35
C ASP A 121 10.91 5.78 -12.74
N LYS A 122 11.90 6.48 -13.27
CA LYS A 122 12.27 7.82 -12.79
C LYS A 122 11.22 8.89 -13.09
N ASN A 123 10.29 8.60 -14.00
CA ASN A 123 9.24 9.52 -14.41
C ASN A 123 7.94 9.31 -13.61
N GLY A 124 7.95 8.41 -12.64
CA GLY A 124 6.79 8.12 -11.83
C GLY A 124 5.81 7.12 -12.43
N ASN A 125 6.19 6.46 -13.52
CA ASN A 125 5.37 5.39 -14.09
C ASN A 125 5.46 4.15 -13.21
N ARG A 126 4.34 3.46 -13.07
CA ARG A 126 4.22 2.31 -12.18
C ARG A 126 3.72 1.09 -12.95
N ILE A 127 4.30 -0.07 -12.62
CA ILE A 127 3.79 -1.36 -13.08
C ILE A 127 3.25 -2.10 -11.86
N GLY A 128 1.95 -2.42 -11.89
CA GLY A 128 1.30 -3.20 -10.86
C GLY A 128 1.30 -4.69 -11.18
N ARG A 129 0.51 -5.46 -10.44
CA ARG A 129 0.45 -6.91 -10.59
C ARG A 129 -0.34 -7.40 -11.81
N GLY A 130 -1.00 -6.49 -12.54
CA GLY A 130 -1.74 -6.82 -13.76
C GLY A 130 -3.24 -6.92 -13.61
N LYS A 131 -3.78 -6.70 -12.44
CA LYS A 131 -5.24 -6.76 -12.17
C LYS A 131 -5.95 -5.43 -12.36
N GLY A 132 -5.23 -4.32 -12.41
CA GLY A 132 -5.78 -3.00 -12.64
C GLY A 132 -6.57 -2.41 -11.46
N TYR A 133 -6.51 -2.99 -10.28
CA TYR A 133 -7.26 -2.52 -9.10
C TYR A 133 -6.95 -1.06 -8.76
N TYR A 134 -5.67 -0.72 -8.66
CA TYR A 134 -5.26 0.65 -8.30
C TYR A 134 -5.48 1.62 -9.44
N ASP A 135 -5.30 1.20 -10.68
CA ASP A 135 -5.56 2.07 -11.83
C ASP A 135 -7.02 2.52 -11.86
N ARG A 136 -7.94 1.58 -11.62
CA ARG A 136 -9.37 1.91 -11.54
C ARG A 136 -9.71 2.78 -10.33
N PHE A 137 -9.14 2.47 -9.18
CA PHE A 137 -9.37 3.24 -7.96
C PHE A 137 -8.83 4.67 -8.10
N LEU A 138 -7.60 4.82 -8.59
CA LEU A 138 -6.95 6.13 -8.73
C LEU A 138 -7.64 7.02 -9.77
N CYS A 139 -8.28 6.44 -10.78
CA CYS A 139 -9.07 7.22 -11.75
C CYS A 139 -10.20 8.01 -11.08
N LYS A 140 -10.67 7.54 -9.94
CA LYS A 140 -11.74 8.20 -9.18
C LYS A 140 -11.20 9.25 -8.19
N HIS A 141 -9.87 9.33 -8.04
CA HIS A 141 -9.21 10.19 -7.04
C HIS A 141 -8.01 10.92 -7.63
N LEU A 142 -8.19 11.49 -8.82
CA LEU A 142 -7.10 12.15 -9.57
C LEU A 142 -6.50 13.35 -8.85
N GLU A 143 -7.28 14.01 -8.00
CA GLU A 143 -6.88 15.22 -7.26
C GLU A 143 -6.02 14.92 -6.02
N VAL A 144 -5.93 13.66 -5.61
CA VAL A 144 -5.21 13.28 -4.40
C VAL A 144 -3.74 13.02 -4.69
N LYS A 145 -2.84 13.46 -3.81
CA LYS A 145 -1.41 13.17 -3.87
C LYS A 145 -1.16 11.67 -3.73
N ARG A 146 -0.14 11.18 -4.47
CA ARG A 146 0.24 9.77 -4.44
C ARG A 146 1.73 9.59 -4.75
#